data_67da4c2cdad98790bfcc76d33a0fde98
#
_entry.id   67da4c2cdad98790bfcc76d33a0fde98
#
_cell.length_a   1.000
_cell.length_b   1.000
_cell.length_c   1.000
_cell.angle_alpha   90.00
_cell.angle_beta   90.00
_cell.angle_gamma   90.00
#
_symmetry.space_group_name_H-M   'P 1'
#
loop_
_entity.id
_entity.type
_entity.pdbx_description
1 polymer ?
#
loop_
_entity_poly.entity_id
_entity_poly.type
_entity_poly.pdbx_seq_one_letter_code
_entity_poly.pdbx_strand_id
1 'polypeptide(L)' 'GEKLAVESRIRHQIVESFLLALGISPETARRDAEGIEHHVSDETLDVFRRFTEQGRDPA' A
#
# COMPACT_ATOMS: atom_id res chain seq x y z
N GLY A 1 -16.74 11.99 -13.85
CA GLY A 1 -16.57 11.72 -12.88
C GLY A 1 -15.51 12.22 -12.09
N GLU A 2 -15.79 12.43 -10.95
CA GLU A 2 -14.88 12.82 -10.17
C GLU A 2 -13.99 11.79 -9.86
N LYS A 3 -12.82 11.92 -10.06
CA LYS A 3 -11.86 11.06 -9.68
C LYS A 3 -11.54 11.31 -8.33
N LEU A 4 -11.80 10.45 -7.46
CA LEU A 4 -11.50 10.64 -6.11
C LEU A 4 -10.06 10.44 -5.87
N ALA A 5 -9.41 11.42 -5.36
CA ALA A 5 -8.01 11.30 -5.03
C ALA A 5 -7.88 10.42 -3.82
N VAL A 6 -6.92 9.55 -3.79
CA VAL A 6 -6.67 8.69 -2.67
C VAL A 6 -6.02 9.54 -1.58
N GLU A 7 -6.61 9.59 -0.41
CA GLU A 7 -6.07 10.39 0.65
C GLU A 7 -4.73 9.89 1.10
N SER A 8 -3.90 10.77 1.63
CA SER A 8 -2.57 10.39 2.05
C SER A 8 -2.60 9.30 3.06
N ARG A 9 -3.59 9.31 3.97
CA ARG A 9 -3.69 8.28 4.97
C ARG A 9 -3.95 6.93 4.35
N ILE A 10 -4.81 6.88 3.34
CA ILE A 10 -5.13 5.64 2.66
C ILE A 10 -3.94 5.17 1.84
N ARG A 11 -3.24 6.09 1.20
CA ARG A 11 -2.06 5.73 0.43
C ARG A 11 -1.02 5.08 1.35
N HIS A 12 -0.82 5.66 2.52
CA HIS A 12 0.12 5.13 3.49
C HIS A 12 -0.29 3.72 3.90
N GLN A 13 -1.57 3.53 4.18
CA GLN A 13 -2.06 2.23 4.62
C GLN A 13 -1.87 1.18 3.56
N ILE A 14 -2.12 1.50 2.31
CA ILE A 14 -1.98 0.55 1.22
C ILE A 14 -0.52 0.13 1.09
N VAL A 15 0.40 1.08 1.10
CA VAL A 15 1.80 0.77 0.94
C VAL A 15 2.32 0.00 2.14
N GLU A 16 1.95 0.44 3.34
CA GLU A 16 2.40 -0.23 4.56
C GLU A 16 1.90 -1.68 4.59
N SER A 17 0.63 -1.89 4.26
CA SER A 17 0.07 -3.25 4.26
C SER A 17 0.77 -4.12 3.23
N PHE A 18 1.09 -3.56 2.08
CA PHE A 18 1.78 -4.29 1.05
C PHE A 18 3.17 -4.72 1.53
N LEU A 19 3.89 -3.81 2.16
CA LEU A 19 5.22 -4.13 2.66
C LEU A 19 5.16 -5.19 3.76
N LEU A 20 4.16 -5.11 4.62
CA LEU A 20 3.99 -6.12 5.66
C LEU A 20 3.69 -7.48 5.04
N ALA A 21 2.92 -7.50 3.96
CA ALA A 21 2.59 -8.75 3.30
C ALA A 21 3.83 -9.39 2.69
N LEU A 22 4.83 -8.58 2.35
CA LEU A 22 6.06 -9.11 1.82
C LEU A 22 7.00 -9.63 2.90
N GLY A 23 6.67 -9.38 4.14
CA GLY A 23 7.51 -9.86 5.24
C GLY A 23 8.42 -8.82 5.85
N ILE A 24 8.19 -7.56 5.49
CA ILE A 24 9.02 -6.49 6.05
C ILE A 24 8.50 -6.17 7.45
N SER A 25 9.41 -5.89 8.38
CA SER A 25 9.02 -5.63 9.75
C SER A 25 8.11 -4.41 9.83
N PRO A 26 7.22 -4.35 10.82
CA PRO A 26 6.28 -3.25 10.93
C PRO A 26 6.94 -1.88 11.01
N GLU A 27 8.04 -1.79 11.72
CA GLU A 27 8.71 -0.53 11.88
C GLU A 27 9.29 -0.05 10.56
N THR A 28 9.93 -0.94 9.82
CA THR A 28 10.50 -0.60 8.54
C THR A 28 9.40 -0.33 7.53
N ALA A 29 8.34 -1.12 7.56
CA ALA A 29 7.24 -0.93 6.63
C ALA A 29 6.62 0.45 6.79
N ARG A 30 6.46 0.90 8.02
CA ARG A 30 5.88 2.21 8.26
C ARG A 30 6.80 3.31 7.76
N ARG A 31 8.09 3.18 8.02
CA ARG A 31 9.04 4.18 7.61
C ARG A 31 9.14 4.25 6.09
N ASP A 32 9.26 3.12 5.45
CA ASP A 32 9.38 3.10 4.00
C ASP A 32 8.10 3.56 3.34
N ALA A 33 6.95 3.22 3.91
CA ALA A 33 5.69 3.62 3.33
C ALA A 33 5.56 5.14 3.27
N GLU A 34 6.11 5.83 4.25
CA GLU A 34 6.01 7.27 4.25
C GLU A 34 6.73 7.88 3.06
N GLY A 35 7.77 7.27 2.58
CA GLY A 35 8.46 7.74 1.41
C GLY A 35 7.82 7.26 0.13
N ILE A 36 7.50 5.97 0.08
CA ILE A 36 6.96 5.37 -1.13
C ILE A 36 5.63 5.98 -1.50
N GLU A 37 4.79 6.28 -0.51
CA GLU A 37 3.45 6.77 -0.81
C GLU A 37 3.45 8.02 -1.66
N HIS A 38 4.54 8.78 -1.64
CA HIS A 38 4.61 10.00 -2.40
C HIS A 38 5.12 9.79 -3.82
N HIS A 39 5.54 8.58 -4.14
CA HIS A 39 6.15 8.31 -5.43
C HIS A 39 5.45 7.25 -6.24
N VAL A 40 4.30 6.75 -5.78
CA VAL A 40 3.59 5.73 -6.55
C VAL A 40 2.34 6.31 -7.15
N SER A 41 1.98 5.81 -8.30
CA SER A 41 0.77 6.24 -8.97
C SER A 41 -0.43 5.52 -8.40
N ASP A 42 -1.61 5.98 -8.76
CA ASP A 42 -2.84 5.31 -8.34
C ASP A 42 -2.90 3.89 -8.88
N GLU A 43 -2.38 3.68 -10.07
CA GLU A 43 -2.35 2.36 -10.67
C GLU A 43 -1.50 1.43 -9.82
N THR A 44 -0.32 1.88 -9.40
CA THR A 44 0.56 1.08 -8.57
C THR A 44 -0.07 0.79 -7.23
N LEU A 45 -0.73 1.78 -6.65
CA LEU A 45 -1.41 1.57 -5.38
C LEU A 45 -2.50 0.51 -5.49
N ASP A 46 -3.22 0.52 -6.58
CA ASP A 46 -4.29 -0.44 -6.78
C ASP A 46 -3.72 -1.85 -6.88
N VAL A 47 -2.59 -2.01 -7.55
CA VAL A 47 -1.95 -3.31 -7.66
C VAL A 47 -1.44 -3.76 -6.29
N PHE A 48 -0.86 -2.85 -5.51
CA PHE A 48 -0.40 -3.16 -4.18
C PHE A 48 -1.57 -3.66 -3.32
N ARG A 49 -2.69 -2.96 -3.38
CA ARG A 49 -3.85 -3.33 -2.60
C ARG A 49 -4.37 -4.71 -2.98
N ARG A 50 -4.46 -4.95 -4.28
CA ARG A 50 -4.98 -6.24 -4.75
C ARG A 50 -4.04 -7.38 -4.39
N PHE A 51 -2.74 -7.15 -4.49
CA PHE A 51 -1.77 -8.16 -4.14
C PHE A 51 -1.87 -8.48 -2.65
N THR A 52 -2.03 -7.46 -1.82
CA THR A 52 -2.13 -7.66 -0.39
C THR A 52 -3.38 -8.46 -0.04
N GLU A 53 -4.48 -8.14 -0.70
CA GLU A 53 -5.73 -8.85 -0.42
C GLU A 53 -5.64 -10.30 -0.85
N GLN A 54 -5.02 -10.56 -1.98
CA GLN A 54 -4.89 -11.91 -2.44
C GLN A 54 -3.91 -12.68 -1.60
N GLY A 55 -2.84 -12.04 -1.20
CA GLY A 55 -1.83 -12.69 -0.39
C GLY A 55 -2.32 -13.06 0.98
N ARG A 56 -3.36 -12.41 1.47
CA ARG A 56 -3.87 -12.73 2.77
C ARG A 56 -4.80 -13.92 2.72
N ASP A 57 -5.26 -14.28 1.55
CA ASP A 57 -6.17 -15.40 1.43
C ASP A 57 -5.39 -16.66 1.29
N PRO A 58 -5.40 -17.49 2.24
CA PRO A 58 -4.59 -18.68 2.21
C PRO A 58 -5.07 -19.67 1.22
N ALA A 59 -6.19 -19.55 0.81
CA ALA A 59 -6.80 -20.52 -0.08
C ALA A 59 -6.05 -21.54 -0.64
#